data_4072c2e44f2d77d52caddf68fbb9f01a
#
_entry.id   4072c2e44f2d77d52caddf68fbb9f01a
#
_cell.length_a   1.000
_cell.length_b   1.000
_cell.length_c   1.000
_cell.angle_alpha   90.00
_cell.angle_beta   90.00
_cell.angle_gamma   90.00
#
_symmetry.space_group_name_H-M   'P 1'
#
loop_
_entity.id
_entity.type
_entity.pdbx_description
1 polymer ?
#
loop_
_entity_poly.entity_id
_entity_poly.type
_entity_poly.pdbx_seq_one_letter_code
_entity_poly.pdbx_strand_id
1 'polypeptide(L)'
;LHDAFVARAKTIGFDLQYRAFPVTFWDVFGEKGVPIRATVAEMGPLLLSRLLELTEPQEGVLNVAFRLADEEGLALLDLKDLQALLVFIGEHASEISTRYGLVSSTSVGAIQRRLLVLENQGAAEMFGEPALELADLMQVDADGAGMINVLAADRLMNSPRLYATFLLWLLSELFEELPEVGDPDKPKLVFFFDEAHLLFNDAPKALVEKVEQVARLIRSKGVGVYFITQ
;
A
#
# COMPACT_ATOMS: atom_id res chain seq x y z
N LEU A 1 -13.75 26.48 18.56
CA LEU A 1 -13.35 26.04 17.21
C LEU A 1 -14.14 26.82 16.13
N HIS A 2 -15.47 26.81 16.12
CA HIS A 2 -16.31 27.52 15.13
C HIS A 2 -15.89 28.99 14.93
N ASP A 3 -15.81 29.76 16.01
CA ASP A 3 -15.47 31.20 15.94
C ASP A 3 -14.07 31.45 15.37
N ALA A 4 -13.11 30.57 15.67
CA ALA A 4 -11.77 30.65 15.10
C ALA A 4 -11.77 30.41 13.58
N PHE A 5 -12.55 29.43 13.09
CA PHE A 5 -12.69 29.19 11.66
C PHE A 5 -13.40 30.34 10.94
N VAL A 6 -14.46 30.89 11.53
CA VAL A 6 -15.16 32.06 10.97
C VAL A 6 -14.23 33.27 10.89
N ALA A 7 -13.46 33.55 11.96
CA ALA A 7 -12.51 34.64 11.97
C ALA A 7 -11.42 34.46 10.92
N ARG A 8 -10.88 33.25 10.78
CA ARG A 8 -9.86 32.94 9.78
C ARG A 8 -10.40 33.06 8.36
N ALA A 9 -11.59 32.52 8.10
CA ALA A 9 -12.24 32.62 6.79
C ALA A 9 -12.40 34.10 6.35
N LYS A 10 -12.87 34.96 7.24
CA LYS A 10 -12.96 36.41 6.99
C LYS A 10 -11.61 37.04 6.67
N THR A 11 -10.55 36.63 7.39
CA THR A 11 -9.20 37.17 7.19
C THR A 11 -8.64 36.84 5.80
N ILE A 12 -8.96 35.66 5.24
CA ILE A 12 -8.49 35.21 3.93
C ILE A 12 -9.49 35.46 2.81
N GLY A 13 -10.61 36.15 3.09
CA GLY A 13 -11.65 36.44 2.09
C GLY A 13 -12.43 35.20 1.62
N PHE A 14 -12.50 34.16 2.43
CA PHE A 14 -13.18 32.91 2.11
C PHE A 14 -14.63 32.93 2.66
N ASP A 15 -15.60 32.63 1.81
CA ASP A 15 -17.01 32.47 2.22
C ASP A 15 -17.21 31.06 2.82
N LEU A 16 -17.12 31.00 4.15
CA LEU A 16 -17.23 29.74 4.88
C LEU A 16 -18.70 29.28 4.95
N GLN A 17 -19.02 28.25 4.22
CA GLN A 17 -20.33 27.60 4.27
C GLN A 17 -20.17 26.20 4.88
N TYR A 18 -20.93 25.93 5.94
CA TYR A 18 -21.00 24.61 6.55
C TYR A 18 -21.96 23.72 5.78
N ARG A 19 -21.46 22.56 5.38
CA ARG A 19 -22.28 21.51 4.75
C ARG A 19 -21.81 20.12 5.19
N ALA A 20 -22.66 19.12 5.10
CA ALA A 20 -22.25 17.73 5.23
C ALA A 20 -21.46 17.32 3.97
N PHE A 21 -20.46 16.50 4.17
CA PHE A 21 -19.70 15.87 3.10
C PHE A 21 -19.85 14.35 3.22
N PRO A 22 -19.90 13.62 2.09
CA PRO A 22 -19.86 12.18 2.12
C PRO A 22 -18.45 11.73 2.55
N VAL A 23 -18.37 10.89 3.59
CA VAL A 23 -17.09 10.44 4.16
C VAL A 23 -17.08 8.92 4.30
N THR A 24 -16.03 8.27 3.80
CA THR A 24 -15.74 6.87 4.07
C THR A 24 -14.49 6.77 4.95
N PHE A 25 -14.60 6.00 6.03
CA PHE A 25 -13.46 5.68 6.89
C PHE A 25 -12.89 4.34 6.49
N TRP A 26 -11.57 4.30 6.31
CA TRP A 26 -10.79 3.13 5.97
C TRP A 26 -9.84 2.77 7.11
N ASP A 27 -9.58 1.49 7.29
CA ASP A 27 -8.61 1.02 8.27
C ASP A 27 -7.99 -0.32 7.82
N VAL A 28 -6.67 -0.40 7.78
CA VAL A 28 -5.95 -1.64 7.44
C VAL A 28 -6.34 -2.78 8.38
N PHE A 29 -6.63 -2.48 9.66
CA PHE A 29 -6.96 -3.47 10.68
C PHE A 29 -8.48 -3.69 10.85
N GLY A 30 -9.32 -2.93 10.14
CA GLY A 30 -10.78 -3.08 10.19
C GLY A 30 -11.45 -2.71 11.52
N GLU A 31 -10.74 -2.00 12.42
CA GLU A 31 -11.26 -1.63 13.74
C GLU A 31 -12.04 -0.32 13.71
N LYS A 32 -11.64 0.63 12.87
CA LYS A 32 -12.16 2.00 12.81
C LYS A 32 -12.84 2.37 11.51
N GLY A 33 -12.84 1.48 10.53
CA GLY A 33 -13.39 1.73 9.21
C GLY A 33 -13.54 0.48 8.37
N VAL A 34 -13.84 0.67 7.10
CA VAL A 34 -13.88 -0.40 6.12
C VAL A 34 -12.46 -0.96 5.96
N PRO A 35 -12.25 -2.27 6.00
CA PRO A 35 -10.93 -2.84 5.77
C PRO A 35 -10.37 -2.45 4.41
N ILE A 36 -9.12 -1.99 4.40
CA ILE A 36 -8.37 -1.73 3.17
C ILE A 36 -7.26 -2.77 3.08
N ARG A 37 -7.28 -3.58 2.03
CA ARG A 37 -6.37 -4.71 1.86
C ARG A 37 -5.76 -4.71 0.47
N ALA A 38 -4.62 -5.39 0.36
CA ALA A 38 -3.99 -5.79 -0.88
C ALA A 38 -3.91 -7.31 -0.95
N THR A 39 -3.94 -7.90 -2.14
CA THR A 39 -3.51 -9.28 -2.27
C THR A 39 -1.98 -9.37 -2.23
N VAL A 40 -1.46 -10.52 -1.87
CA VAL A 40 -0.01 -10.81 -1.98
C VAL A 40 0.45 -10.66 -3.42
N ALA A 41 -0.39 -11.08 -4.38
CA ALA A 41 -0.12 -10.95 -5.82
C ALA A 41 0.04 -9.49 -6.24
N GLU A 42 -0.87 -8.59 -5.85
CA GLU A 42 -0.81 -7.15 -6.14
C GLU A 42 0.41 -6.48 -5.50
N MET A 43 0.73 -6.85 -4.25
CA MET A 43 1.93 -6.33 -3.58
C MET A 43 3.20 -6.68 -4.35
N GLY A 44 3.25 -7.85 -4.94
CA GLY A 44 4.35 -8.33 -5.76
C GLY A 44 5.63 -8.66 -4.98
N PRO A 45 6.57 -9.39 -5.60
CA PRO A 45 7.77 -9.86 -4.93
C PRO A 45 8.73 -8.73 -4.53
N LEU A 46 8.76 -7.63 -5.28
CA LEU A 46 9.67 -6.51 -5.00
C LEU A 46 9.32 -5.78 -3.71
N LEU A 47 8.04 -5.43 -3.51
CA LEU A 47 7.60 -4.73 -2.30
C LEU A 47 7.65 -5.66 -1.09
N LEU A 48 7.26 -6.93 -1.27
CA LEU A 48 7.37 -7.94 -0.21
C LEU A 48 8.82 -8.21 0.20
N SER A 49 9.77 -8.28 -0.74
CA SER A 49 11.20 -8.42 -0.42
C SER A 49 11.69 -7.31 0.50
N ARG A 50 11.25 -6.08 0.21
CA ARG A 50 11.62 -4.91 1.01
C ARG A 50 10.94 -4.89 2.37
N LEU A 51 9.65 -5.22 2.42
CA LEU A 51 8.89 -5.33 3.66
C LEU A 51 9.50 -6.38 4.59
N LEU A 52 9.91 -7.52 4.04
CA LEU A 52 10.51 -8.63 4.76
C LEU A 52 12.02 -8.48 5.00
N GLU A 53 12.68 -7.43 4.47
CA GLU A 53 14.14 -7.23 4.51
C GLU A 53 14.92 -8.45 4.01
N LEU A 54 14.55 -8.94 2.85
CA LEU A 54 15.20 -10.11 2.27
C LEU A 54 16.58 -9.77 1.70
N THR A 55 17.49 -10.72 1.83
CA THR A 55 18.77 -10.68 1.11
C THR A 55 18.57 -11.08 -0.35
N GLU A 56 19.50 -10.74 -1.23
CA GLU A 56 19.46 -11.09 -2.66
C GLU A 56 19.11 -12.56 -2.94
N PRO A 57 19.74 -13.57 -2.26
CA PRO A 57 19.34 -14.97 -2.44
C PRO A 57 17.92 -15.29 -2.01
N GLN A 58 17.42 -14.63 -0.97
CA GLN A 58 16.04 -14.80 -0.48
C GLN A 58 15.04 -14.13 -1.42
N GLU A 59 15.36 -12.95 -1.93
CA GLU A 59 14.57 -12.27 -2.95
C GLU A 59 14.49 -13.12 -4.23
N GLY A 60 15.57 -13.77 -4.63
CA GLY A 60 15.57 -14.74 -5.74
C GLY A 60 14.57 -15.88 -5.54
N VAL A 61 14.55 -16.47 -4.34
CA VAL A 61 13.57 -17.52 -4.00
C VAL A 61 12.12 -16.99 -3.99
N LEU A 62 11.90 -15.77 -3.48
CA LEU A 62 10.58 -15.16 -3.51
C LEU A 62 10.11 -14.90 -4.95
N ASN A 63 11.00 -14.42 -5.84
CA ASN A 63 10.69 -14.26 -7.27
C ASN A 63 10.32 -15.59 -7.93
N VAL A 64 11.02 -16.68 -7.58
CA VAL A 64 10.67 -18.04 -8.05
C VAL A 64 9.27 -18.43 -7.57
N ALA A 65 8.90 -18.12 -6.33
CA ALA A 65 7.58 -18.42 -5.79
C ALA A 65 6.47 -17.70 -6.60
N PHE A 66 6.63 -16.41 -6.87
CA PHE A 66 5.66 -15.66 -7.69
C PHE A 66 5.59 -16.17 -9.12
N ARG A 67 6.75 -16.48 -9.72
CA ARG A 67 6.80 -17.03 -11.06
C ARG A 67 6.10 -18.38 -11.16
N LEU A 68 6.31 -19.26 -10.18
CA LEU A 68 5.66 -20.56 -10.10
C LEU A 68 4.14 -20.39 -9.92
N ALA A 69 3.70 -19.48 -9.06
CA ALA A 69 2.29 -19.21 -8.86
C ALA A 69 1.61 -18.74 -10.17
N ASP A 70 2.26 -17.83 -10.89
CA ASP A 70 1.76 -17.33 -12.18
C ASP A 70 1.65 -18.44 -13.23
N GLU A 71 2.68 -19.28 -13.38
CA GLU A 71 2.71 -20.37 -14.35
C GLU A 71 1.70 -21.48 -14.05
N GLU A 72 1.46 -21.77 -12.77
CA GLU A 72 0.51 -22.81 -12.33
C GLU A 72 -0.90 -22.25 -12.06
N GLY A 73 -1.12 -20.95 -12.25
CA GLY A 73 -2.42 -20.31 -12.02
C GLY A 73 -2.84 -20.30 -10.54
N LEU A 74 -1.89 -20.24 -9.61
CA LEU A 74 -2.16 -20.21 -8.17
C LEU A 74 -2.43 -18.78 -7.71
N ALA A 75 -3.56 -18.56 -7.07
CA ALA A 75 -3.87 -17.28 -6.49
C ALA A 75 -3.04 -17.07 -5.20
N LEU A 76 -2.32 -15.96 -5.13
CA LEU A 76 -1.63 -15.51 -3.92
C LEU A 76 -2.45 -14.36 -3.30
N LEU A 77 -3.47 -14.71 -2.54
CA LEU A 77 -4.39 -13.73 -1.95
C LEU A 77 -3.88 -13.20 -0.62
N ASP A 78 -3.49 -14.10 0.27
CA ASP A 78 -3.02 -13.75 1.61
C ASP A 78 -1.64 -14.34 1.93
N LEU A 79 -1.14 -14.07 3.15
CA LEU A 79 0.17 -14.58 3.58
C LEU A 79 0.19 -16.11 3.75
N LYS A 80 -0.97 -16.75 3.98
CA LYS A 80 -1.05 -18.22 4.13
C LYS A 80 -0.85 -18.91 2.79
N ASP A 81 -1.36 -18.33 1.71
CA ASP A 81 -1.12 -18.84 0.35
C ASP A 81 0.38 -18.81 0.03
N LEU A 82 1.03 -17.69 0.32
CA LEU A 82 2.48 -17.59 0.12
C LEU A 82 3.26 -18.55 1.01
N GLN A 83 2.86 -18.72 2.27
CA GLN A 83 3.47 -19.70 3.17
C GLN A 83 3.33 -21.12 2.66
N ALA A 84 2.12 -21.51 2.20
CA ALA A 84 1.88 -22.84 1.63
C ALA A 84 2.75 -23.09 0.39
N LEU A 85 2.85 -22.09 -0.48
CA LEU A 85 3.71 -22.17 -1.66
C LEU A 85 5.20 -22.30 -1.29
N LEU A 86 5.67 -21.55 -0.28
CA LEU A 86 7.04 -21.65 0.20
C LEU A 86 7.35 -23.02 0.83
N VAL A 87 6.39 -23.64 1.51
CA VAL A 87 6.53 -25.02 2.00
C VAL A 87 6.71 -25.98 0.83
N PHE A 88 5.83 -25.90 -0.17
CA PHE A 88 5.92 -26.71 -1.39
C PHE A 88 7.28 -26.53 -2.10
N ILE A 89 7.74 -25.29 -2.26
CA ILE A 89 9.05 -24.98 -2.86
C ILE A 89 10.20 -25.61 -2.05
N GLY A 90 10.12 -25.57 -0.72
CA GLY A 90 11.11 -26.18 0.16
C GLY A 90 11.18 -27.71 0.01
N GLU A 91 10.02 -28.37 -0.10
CA GLU A 91 9.93 -29.82 -0.28
C GLU A 91 10.42 -30.27 -1.66
N HIS A 92 10.22 -29.45 -2.70
CA HIS A 92 10.57 -29.74 -4.09
C HIS A 92 11.78 -28.94 -4.59
N ALA A 93 12.64 -28.47 -3.67
CA ALA A 93 13.75 -27.54 -3.98
C ALA A 93 14.69 -28.03 -5.08
N SER A 94 14.97 -29.33 -5.15
CA SER A 94 15.85 -29.93 -6.17
C SER A 94 15.27 -29.83 -7.58
N GLU A 95 13.98 -30.13 -7.74
CA GLU A 95 13.26 -30.07 -9.00
C GLU A 95 13.11 -28.62 -9.48
N ILE A 96 12.66 -27.75 -8.59
CA ILE A 96 12.47 -26.32 -8.84
C ILE A 96 13.80 -25.65 -9.20
N SER A 97 14.88 -26.01 -8.50
CA SER A 97 16.22 -25.47 -8.80
C SER A 97 16.69 -25.83 -10.22
N THR A 98 16.27 -26.97 -10.76
CA THR A 98 16.61 -27.36 -12.13
C THR A 98 15.93 -26.45 -13.16
N ARG A 99 14.75 -25.95 -12.84
CA ARG A 99 13.95 -25.12 -13.76
C ARG A 99 14.25 -23.61 -13.63
N TYR A 100 14.42 -23.13 -12.39
CA TYR A 100 14.48 -21.68 -12.10
C TYR A 100 15.82 -21.20 -11.52
N GLY A 101 16.77 -22.10 -11.29
CA GLY A 101 18.02 -21.80 -10.60
C GLY A 101 17.99 -22.17 -9.12
N LEU A 102 19.09 -21.96 -8.43
CA LEU A 102 19.29 -22.45 -7.07
C LEU A 102 18.24 -21.93 -6.07
N VAL A 103 17.45 -22.85 -5.55
CA VAL A 103 16.53 -22.63 -4.43
C VAL A 103 17.05 -23.41 -3.23
N SER A 104 17.49 -22.70 -2.19
CA SER A 104 17.99 -23.34 -0.96
C SER A 104 16.90 -23.40 0.10
N SER A 105 16.82 -24.53 0.82
CA SER A 105 15.94 -24.68 1.98
C SER A 105 16.24 -23.66 3.08
N THR A 106 17.51 -23.23 3.19
CA THR A 106 17.92 -22.17 4.11
C THR A 106 17.25 -20.83 3.79
N SER A 107 17.21 -20.45 2.50
CA SER A 107 16.54 -19.22 2.06
C SER A 107 15.04 -19.30 2.26
N VAL A 108 14.41 -20.43 1.91
CA VAL A 108 12.98 -20.67 2.15
C VAL A 108 12.64 -20.51 3.64
N GLY A 109 13.37 -21.18 4.52
CA GLY A 109 13.14 -21.09 5.96
C GLY A 109 13.42 -19.70 6.53
N ALA A 110 14.32 -18.91 5.92
CA ALA A 110 14.52 -17.52 6.31
C ALA A 110 13.33 -16.63 5.95
N ILE A 111 12.77 -16.80 4.76
CA ILE A 111 11.56 -16.07 4.32
C ILE A 111 10.38 -16.42 5.23
N GLN A 112 10.16 -17.70 5.51
CA GLN A 112 9.08 -18.15 6.40
C GLN A 112 9.17 -17.53 7.80
N ARG A 113 10.37 -17.44 8.38
CA ARG A 113 10.57 -16.76 9.69
C ARG A 113 10.25 -15.26 9.61
N ARG A 114 10.59 -14.59 8.50
CA ARG A 114 10.26 -13.17 8.30
C ARG A 114 8.75 -12.96 8.16
N LEU A 115 8.06 -13.84 7.45
CA LEU A 115 6.59 -13.82 7.34
C LEU A 115 5.94 -13.99 8.72
N LEU A 116 6.42 -14.93 9.54
CA LEU A 116 5.90 -15.11 10.90
C LEU A 116 6.08 -13.85 11.76
N VAL A 117 7.24 -13.17 11.66
CA VAL A 117 7.45 -11.90 12.37
C VAL A 117 6.46 -10.83 11.89
N LEU A 118 6.23 -10.76 10.58
CA LEU A 118 5.30 -9.81 9.98
C LEU A 118 3.85 -10.07 10.44
N GLU A 119 3.43 -11.32 10.47
CA GLU A 119 2.11 -11.72 11.01
C GLU A 119 1.95 -11.32 12.48
N ASN A 120 2.96 -11.57 13.32
CA ASN A 120 2.94 -11.18 14.73
C ASN A 120 2.85 -9.66 14.95
N GLN A 121 3.24 -8.86 13.96
CA GLN A 121 3.06 -7.41 13.94
C GLN A 121 1.65 -6.98 13.49
N GLY A 122 0.78 -7.93 13.19
CA GLY A 122 -0.59 -7.69 12.74
C GLY A 122 -0.70 -7.36 11.25
N ALA A 123 0.38 -7.50 10.49
CA ALA A 123 0.36 -7.18 9.06
C ALA A 123 -0.46 -8.17 8.23
N ALA A 124 -0.84 -9.33 8.79
CA ALA A 124 -1.72 -10.28 8.11
C ALA A 124 -3.07 -9.65 7.70
N GLU A 125 -3.57 -8.70 8.49
CA GLU A 125 -4.83 -8.00 8.22
C GLU A 125 -4.76 -7.09 6.95
N MET A 126 -3.56 -6.74 6.53
CA MET A 126 -3.33 -5.94 5.33
C MET A 126 -3.47 -6.77 4.04
N PHE A 127 -3.39 -8.12 4.16
CA PHE A 127 -3.42 -9.00 2.99
C PHE A 127 -4.72 -9.80 2.93
N GLY A 128 -5.26 -9.94 1.72
CA GLY A 128 -6.44 -10.75 1.44
C GLY A 128 -7.54 -10.03 0.69
N GLU A 129 -8.64 -10.73 0.54
CA GLU A 129 -9.84 -10.19 -0.12
C GLU A 129 -10.89 -9.73 0.92
N PRO A 130 -11.79 -8.81 0.53
CA PRO A 130 -11.73 -8.05 -0.71
C PRO A 130 -10.55 -7.09 -0.73
N ALA A 131 -9.81 -7.06 -1.85
CA ALA A 131 -8.76 -6.08 -2.09
C ALA A 131 -9.38 -4.71 -2.40
N LEU A 132 -8.60 -3.64 -2.17
CA LEU A 132 -9.02 -2.29 -2.52
C LEU A 132 -9.10 -2.16 -4.05
N GLU A 133 -10.25 -1.74 -4.55
CA GLU A 133 -10.36 -1.24 -5.91
C GLU A 133 -10.21 0.28 -5.92
N LEU A 134 -9.39 0.83 -6.81
CA LEU A 134 -9.18 2.28 -6.88
C LEU A 134 -10.47 3.06 -7.14
N ALA A 135 -11.43 2.45 -7.84
CA ALA A 135 -12.75 3.02 -8.06
C ALA A 135 -13.46 3.37 -6.74
N ASP A 136 -13.19 2.63 -5.66
CA ASP A 136 -13.77 2.88 -4.34
C ASP A 136 -13.30 4.19 -3.72
N LEU A 137 -12.06 4.61 -4.02
CA LEU A 137 -11.51 5.89 -3.57
C LEU A 137 -12.00 7.09 -4.40
N MET A 138 -12.52 6.85 -5.60
CA MET A 138 -12.94 7.89 -6.55
C MET A 138 -14.47 7.99 -6.69
N GLN A 139 -15.22 7.41 -5.78
CA GLN A 139 -16.66 7.47 -5.78
C GLN A 139 -17.17 8.91 -5.60
N VAL A 140 -18.34 9.18 -6.16
CA VAL A 140 -19.08 10.43 -5.99
C VAL A 140 -20.44 10.13 -5.39
N ASP A 141 -21.00 11.09 -4.66
CA ASP A 141 -22.38 10.99 -4.15
C ASP A 141 -23.43 11.25 -5.26
N ALA A 142 -24.70 11.20 -4.88
CA ALA A 142 -25.82 11.42 -5.80
C ALA A 142 -25.84 12.83 -6.42
N ASP A 143 -25.19 13.79 -5.79
CA ASP A 143 -25.08 15.18 -6.24
C ASP A 143 -23.80 15.43 -7.08
N GLY A 144 -22.99 14.39 -7.27
CA GLY A 144 -21.72 14.45 -8.01
C GLY A 144 -20.56 15.02 -7.19
N ALA A 145 -20.71 15.14 -5.86
CA ALA A 145 -19.58 15.53 -4.99
C ALA A 145 -18.70 14.32 -4.70
N GLY A 146 -17.38 14.52 -4.77
CA GLY A 146 -16.40 13.46 -4.48
C GLY A 146 -16.47 13.01 -3.02
N MET A 147 -16.32 11.71 -2.80
CA MET A 147 -16.21 11.12 -1.47
C MET A 147 -14.91 11.56 -0.79
N ILE A 148 -14.99 11.90 0.49
CA ILE A 148 -13.82 12.11 1.34
C ILE A 148 -13.46 10.77 1.96
N ASN A 149 -12.25 10.30 1.65
CA ASN A 149 -11.71 9.06 2.19
C ASN A 149 -10.75 9.38 3.34
N VAL A 150 -10.98 8.81 4.51
CA VAL A 150 -10.15 8.99 5.70
C VAL A 150 -9.57 7.65 6.13
N LEU A 151 -8.25 7.50 5.99
CA LEU A 151 -7.53 6.31 6.47
C LEU A 151 -7.13 6.52 7.93
N ALA A 152 -7.61 5.65 8.83
CA ALA A 152 -7.15 5.56 10.20
C ALA A 152 -5.76 4.90 10.24
N ALA A 153 -4.71 5.73 10.31
CA ALA A 153 -3.32 5.29 10.20
C ALA A 153 -2.57 5.23 11.54
N ASP A 154 -3.21 5.57 12.65
CA ASP A 154 -2.56 5.67 13.98
C ASP A 154 -1.86 4.37 14.39
N ARG A 155 -2.45 3.22 14.14
CA ARG A 155 -1.85 1.91 14.41
C ARG A 155 -0.79 1.54 13.36
N LEU A 156 -1.05 1.86 12.10
CA LEU A 156 -0.12 1.61 10.99
C LEU A 156 1.19 2.40 11.16
N MET A 157 1.11 3.64 11.62
CA MET A 157 2.26 4.51 11.89
C MET A 157 3.19 3.99 12.98
N ASN A 158 2.73 3.09 13.87
CA ASN A 158 3.60 2.42 14.84
C ASN A 158 4.58 1.42 14.20
N SER A 159 4.38 1.09 12.92
CA SER A 159 5.29 0.27 12.12
C SER A 159 5.71 1.04 10.86
N PRO A 160 6.75 1.89 10.92
CA PRO A 160 7.12 2.78 9.82
C PRO A 160 7.36 2.06 8.49
N ARG A 161 7.90 0.85 8.56
CA ARG A 161 8.12 0.02 7.37
C ARG A 161 6.82 -0.43 6.73
N LEU A 162 5.88 -0.93 7.54
CA LEU A 162 4.56 -1.36 7.05
C LEU A 162 3.81 -0.17 6.44
N TYR A 163 3.86 0.98 7.11
CA TYR A 163 3.28 2.22 6.64
C TYR A 163 3.86 2.65 5.28
N ALA A 164 5.20 2.71 5.18
CA ALA A 164 5.87 3.09 3.94
C ALA A 164 5.60 2.11 2.79
N THR A 165 5.54 0.80 3.09
CA THR A 165 5.23 -0.23 2.09
C THR A 165 3.79 -0.12 1.62
N PHE A 166 2.84 0.07 2.54
CA PHE A 166 1.44 0.30 2.22
C PHE A 166 1.25 1.53 1.32
N LEU A 167 1.88 2.64 1.67
CA LEU A 167 1.81 3.85 0.86
C LEU A 167 2.44 3.66 -0.52
N LEU A 168 3.57 2.97 -0.59
CA LEU A 168 4.22 2.72 -1.87
C LEU A 168 3.35 1.83 -2.75
N TRP A 169 2.75 0.77 -2.18
CA TRP A 169 1.79 -0.06 -2.90
C TRP A 169 0.62 0.78 -3.42
N LEU A 170 -0.07 1.51 -2.55
CA LEU A 170 -1.23 2.33 -2.92
C LEU A 170 -0.91 3.35 -4.03
N LEU A 171 0.23 4.05 -3.92
CA LEU A 171 0.64 5.02 -4.94
C LEU A 171 1.06 4.33 -6.24
N SER A 172 1.62 3.12 -6.17
CA SER A 172 1.98 2.34 -7.36
C SER A 172 0.75 1.84 -8.11
N GLU A 173 -0.25 1.33 -7.40
CA GLU A 173 -1.55 0.94 -7.98
C GLU A 173 -2.21 2.12 -8.71
N LEU A 174 -2.26 3.27 -8.05
CA LEU A 174 -2.77 4.50 -8.68
C LEU A 174 -1.99 4.89 -9.94
N PHE A 175 -0.68 4.69 -9.92
CA PHE A 175 0.16 4.99 -11.08
C PHE A 175 -0.07 4.01 -12.23
N GLU A 176 -0.26 2.73 -11.94
CA GLU A 176 -0.44 1.69 -12.95
C GLU A 176 -1.85 1.70 -13.55
N GLU A 177 -2.87 1.81 -12.73
CA GLU A 177 -4.27 1.69 -13.19
C GLU A 177 -4.85 2.97 -13.77
N LEU A 178 -4.45 4.14 -13.26
CA LEU A 178 -5.01 5.39 -13.77
C LEU A 178 -4.46 5.73 -15.16
N PRO A 179 -5.33 6.16 -16.08
CA PRO A 179 -4.89 6.58 -17.42
C PRO A 179 -4.11 7.90 -17.34
N GLU A 180 -3.21 8.09 -18.27
CA GLU A 180 -2.57 9.41 -18.48
C GLU A 180 -3.62 10.44 -18.90
N VAL A 181 -3.72 11.52 -18.13
CA VAL A 181 -4.69 12.60 -18.38
C VAL A 181 -4.03 13.96 -18.67
N GLY A 182 -2.71 14.01 -18.63
CA GLY A 182 -1.96 15.24 -18.82
C GLY A 182 -2.05 16.16 -17.60
N ASP A 183 -2.34 17.43 -17.83
CA ASP A 183 -2.45 18.45 -16.78
C ASP A 183 -3.88 19.01 -16.75
N PRO A 184 -4.83 18.29 -16.12
CA PRO A 184 -6.22 18.72 -16.06
C PRO A 184 -6.39 19.92 -15.13
N ASP A 185 -7.39 20.77 -15.39
CA ASP A 185 -7.71 21.96 -14.57
C ASP A 185 -8.01 21.61 -13.10
N LYS A 186 -8.50 20.40 -12.86
CA LYS A 186 -8.78 19.87 -11.51
C LYS A 186 -8.25 18.46 -11.38
N PRO A 187 -7.62 18.13 -10.22
CA PRO A 187 -7.20 16.76 -9.98
C PRO A 187 -8.42 15.84 -9.84
N LYS A 188 -8.25 14.57 -10.25
CA LYS A 188 -9.25 13.52 -10.09
C LYS A 188 -9.27 12.98 -8.66
N LEU A 189 -8.12 12.95 -8.02
CA LEU A 189 -7.93 12.48 -6.66
C LEU A 189 -6.85 13.33 -5.97
N VAL A 190 -7.02 13.59 -4.69
CA VAL A 190 -6.02 14.35 -3.91
C VAL A 190 -5.73 13.61 -2.61
N PHE A 191 -4.44 13.36 -2.36
CA PHE A 191 -3.95 12.80 -1.11
C PHE A 191 -3.38 13.86 -0.20
N PHE A 192 -3.75 13.78 1.08
CA PHE A 192 -3.14 14.53 2.15
C PHE A 192 -2.48 13.56 3.13
N PHE A 193 -1.16 13.57 3.19
CA PHE A 193 -0.40 12.80 4.18
C PHE A 193 -0.08 13.70 5.36
N ASP A 194 -0.84 13.51 6.44
CA ASP A 194 -0.59 14.21 7.70
C ASP A 194 0.57 13.53 8.45
N GLU A 195 1.29 14.30 9.28
CA GLU A 195 2.48 13.84 9.99
C GLU A 195 3.52 13.17 9.07
N ALA A 196 3.72 13.72 7.88
CA ALA A 196 4.58 13.13 6.85
C ALA A 196 6.03 12.92 7.30
N HIS A 197 6.48 13.64 8.34
CA HIS A 197 7.81 13.45 8.92
C HIS A 197 8.02 12.01 9.43
N LEU A 198 6.98 11.32 9.91
CA LEU A 198 7.07 9.92 10.36
C LEU A 198 7.41 8.98 9.20
N LEU A 199 6.90 9.27 7.99
CA LEU A 199 7.27 8.53 6.80
C LEU A 199 8.74 8.75 6.43
N PHE A 200 9.20 10.01 6.45
CA PHE A 200 10.53 10.37 5.96
C PHE A 200 11.66 10.05 6.95
N ASN A 201 11.41 10.12 8.25
CA ASN A 201 12.43 9.93 9.27
C ASN A 201 12.67 8.46 9.65
N ASP A 202 11.60 7.67 9.71
CA ASP A 202 11.63 6.33 10.32
C ASP A 202 11.54 5.19 9.31
N ALA A 203 11.15 5.46 8.06
CA ALA A 203 11.07 4.45 7.02
C ALA A 203 12.42 4.16 6.36
N PRO A 204 12.63 2.94 5.82
CA PRO A 204 13.82 2.62 5.05
C PRO A 204 14.02 3.58 3.87
N LYS A 205 15.22 4.12 3.74
CA LYS A 205 15.54 5.15 2.74
C LYS A 205 15.15 4.77 1.32
N ALA A 206 15.38 3.52 0.95
CA ALA A 206 15.00 3.00 -0.38
C ALA A 206 13.47 3.01 -0.64
N LEU A 207 12.64 2.85 0.41
CA LEU A 207 11.18 2.99 0.29
C LEU A 207 10.78 4.46 0.14
N VAL A 208 11.39 5.34 0.92
CA VAL A 208 11.14 6.80 0.84
C VAL A 208 11.46 7.33 -0.55
N GLU A 209 12.61 6.97 -1.11
CA GLU A 209 13.02 7.36 -2.48
C GLU A 209 12.01 6.89 -3.53
N LYS A 210 11.41 5.71 -3.35
CA LYS A 210 10.37 5.20 -4.27
C LYS A 210 9.05 5.94 -4.11
N VAL A 211 8.63 6.22 -2.88
CA VAL A 211 7.43 7.05 -2.63
C VAL A 211 7.59 8.42 -3.29
N GLU A 212 8.74 9.07 -3.13
CA GLU A 212 9.03 10.35 -3.78
C GLU A 212 9.00 10.25 -5.31
N GLN A 213 9.56 9.17 -5.88
CA GLN A 213 9.56 8.95 -7.32
C GLN A 213 8.14 8.82 -7.86
N VAL A 214 7.31 7.95 -7.24
CA VAL A 214 5.93 7.73 -7.67
C VAL A 214 5.11 8.99 -7.48
N ALA A 215 5.23 9.68 -6.34
CA ALA A 215 4.51 10.93 -6.06
C ALA A 215 4.78 12.03 -7.12
N ARG A 216 5.99 12.07 -7.69
CA ARG A 216 6.30 13.00 -8.80
C ARG A 216 5.64 12.60 -10.12
N LEU A 217 5.57 11.29 -10.40
CA LEU A 217 5.06 10.77 -11.67
C LEU A 217 3.52 10.76 -11.70
N ILE A 218 2.86 10.56 -10.57
CA ILE A 218 1.42 10.38 -10.49
C ILE A 218 0.61 11.64 -10.87
N ARG A 219 1.28 12.79 -10.95
CA ARG A 219 0.67 14.03 -11.39
C ARG A 219 0.09 13.92 -12.81
N SER A 220 0.78 13.22 -13.72
CA SER A 220 0.31 13.00 -15.10
C SER A 220 -0.97 12.16 -15.16
N LYS A 221 -1.29 11.45 -14.08
CA LYS A 221 -2.53 10.68 -13.90
C LYS A 221 -3.68 11.52 -13.29
N GLY A 222 -3.44 12.81 -13.05
CA GLY A 222 -4.41 13.70 -12.42
C GLY A 222 -4.54 13.55 -10.91
N VAL A 223 -3.49 13.05 -10.24
CA VAL A 223 -3.46 12.90 -8.79
C VAL A 223 -2.60 13.98 -8.14
N GLY A 224 -3.18 14.69 -7.16
CA GLY A 224 -2.48 15.64 -6.31
C GLY A 224 -2.00 14.98 -5.01
N VAL A 225 -0.78 15.26 -4.59
CA VAL A 225 -0.23 14.74 -3.32
C VAL A 225 0.28 15.91 -2.48
N TYR A 226 -0.18 15.98 -1.24
CA TYR A 226 0.23 16.98 -0.26
C TYR A 226 0.82 16.30 0.97
N PHE A 227 2.03 16.68 1.33
CA PHE A 227 2.68 16.25 2.57
C PHE A 227 2.59 17.37 3.59
N ILE A 228 1.98 17.06 4.75
CA ILE A 228 1.81 17.98 5.86
C ILE A 228 2.76 17.55 6.98
N THR A 229 3.58 18.45 7.43
CA THR A 229 4.54 18.23 8.52
C THR A 229 4.55 19.43 9.44
N GLN A 230 4.87 19.18 10.71
CA GLN A 230 5.09 20.22 11.72
C GLN A 230 6.52 20.68 11.71
#